data_f5dc10f7529858e9a777e0427c557fff
#
_entry.id   f5dc10f7529858e9a777e0427c557fff
#
_cell.length_a   1.000
_cell.length_b   1.000
_cell.length_c   1.000
_cell.angle_alpha   90.00
_cell.angle_beta   90.00
_cell.angle_gamma   90.00
#
_symmetry.space_group_name_H-M   'P 1'
#
loop_
_entity.id
_entity.type
_entity.pdbx_description
1 polymer ?
#
loop_
_entity_poly.entity_id
_entity_poly.type
_entity_poly.pdbx_seq_one_letter_code
_entity_poly.pdbx_strand_id
1 'polypeptide(L)'
;MISRRNLLTFSAASLASLPLSAFATPTAPVEGKEYTMVRPVVPMKGKKIEVVYFFSYTCPHCFRFDPIIEPWSKKLPSWIDFKLNPVAWDSRLDPFVKTY
;
A
#
# COMPACT_ATOMS: atom_id res chain seq x y z
N MET A 1 -53.54 -1.74 -31.35
CA MET A 1 -52.44 -2.67 -31.71
C MET A 1 -51.12 -1.90 -31.72
N ILE A 2 -50.26 -2.11 -30.74
CA ILE A 2 -48.95 -1.47 -30.66
C ILE A 2 -48.00 -2.24 -31.58
N SER A 3 -47.47 -1.58 -32.62
CA SER A 3 -46.59 -2.20 -33.59
C SER A 3 -45.21 -2.46 -32.94
N ARG A 4 -44.61 -3.63 -33.24
CA ARG A 4 -43.28 -4.04 -32.77
C ARG A 4 -42.17 -3.02 -33.09
N ARG A 5 -42.35 -2.20 -34.11
CA ARG A 5 -41.40 -1.12 -34.49
C ARG A 5 -41.39 0.02 -33.51
N ASN A 6 -42.52 0.32 -32.82
CA ASN A 6 -42.59 1.44 -31.85
C ASN A 6 -41.98 1.05 -30.47
N LEU A 7 -41.89 -0.25 -30.15
CA LEU A 7 -41.26 -0.74 -28.93
C LEU A 7 -39.72 -0.55 -28.96
N LEU A 8 -39.08 -0.62 -30.13
CA LEU A 8 -37.63 -0.50 -30.27
C LEU A 8 -37.14 0.94 -30.22
N THR A 9 -37.98 1.92 -30.54
CA THR A 9 -37.61 3.34 -30.49
C THR A 9 -37.70 3.92 -29.09
N PHE A 10 -38.50 3.36 -28.18
CA PHE A 10 -38.56 3.81 -26.79
C PHE A 10 -37.44 3.28 -25.91
N SER A 11 -36.79 2.15 -26.28
CA SER A 11 -35.69 1.58 -25.50
C SER A 11 -34.34 2.28 -25.70
N ALA A 12 -34.16 3.04 -26.77
CA ALA A 12 -32.91 3.70 -27.08
C ALA A 12 -32.70 5.05 -26.36
N ALA A 13 -33.80 5.68 -25.89
CA ALA A 13 -33.73 7.01 -25.26
C ALA A 13 -33.43 6.97 -23.74
N SER A 14 -33.58 5.80 -23.10
CA SER A 14 -33.42 5.68 -21.64
C SER A 14 -32.00 5.37 -21.16
N LEU A 15 -31.05 5.14 -22.06
CA LEU A 15 -29.65 4.83 -21.72
C LEU A 15 -28.73 6.07 -21.65
N ALA A 16 -29.23 7.25 -22.01
CA ALA A 16 -28.41 8.47 -22.10
C ALA A 16 -28.32 9.29 -20.81
N SER A 17 -28.98 8.86 -19.72
CA SER A 17 -29.03 9.64 -18.46
C SER A 17 -28.41 8.93 -17.24
N LEU A 18 -27.43 8.03 -17.44
CA LEU A 18 -26.60 7.60 -16.31
C LEU A 18 -25.65 8.76 -15.94
N PRO A 19 -25.74 9.30 -14.71
CA PRO A 19 -24.82 10.33 -14.30
C PRO A 19 -23.40 9.76 -14.29
N LEU A 20 -22.50 10.37 -15.05
CA LEU A 20 -21.06 10.04 -15.14
C LEU A 20 -20.30 10.38 -13.84
N SER A 21 -21.01 10.57 -12.73
CA SER A 21 -20.49 11.03 -11.44
C SER A 21 -19.94 9.92 -10.53
N ALA A 22 -19.83 8.67 -11.01
CA ALA A 22 -19.42 7.55 -10.17
C ALA A 22 -17.88 7.36 -10.04
N PHE A 23 -17.08 8.17 -10.70
CA PHE A 23 -15.63 8.20 -10.44
C PHE A 23 -15.36 9.25 -9.38
N ALA A 24 -15.51 8.86 -8.10
CA ALA A 24 -15.01 9.66 -6.99
C ALA A 24 -13.51 9.86 -7.21
N THR A 25 -13.11 11.08 -7.54
CA THR A 25 -11.69 11.48 -7.55
C THR A 25 -11.14 11.20 -6.14
N PRO A 26 -10.07 10.44 -5.99
CA PRO A 26 -9.48 10.22 -4.68
C PRO A 26 -9.12 11.58 -4.08
N THR A 27 -9.79 11.96 -3.02
CA THR A 27 -9.46 13.16 -2.25
C THR A 27 -8.07 12.99 -1.67
N ALA A 28 -7.20 13.99 -1.83
CA ALA A 28 -5.87 13.98 -1.25
C ALA A 28 -5.97 13.76 0.28
N PRO A 29 -5.09 12.92 0.87
CA PRO A 29 -5.09 12.70 2.31
C PRO A 29 -4.92 13.99 3.10
N VAL A 30 -5.64 14.14 4.22
CA VAL A 30 -5.63 15.33 5.08
C VAL A 30 -4.76 15.07 6.30
N GLU A 31 -3.80 15.97 6.57
CA GLU A 31 -2.97 15.88 7.77
C GLU A 31 -3.83 16.01 9.04
N GLY A 32 -3.55 15.16 10.02
CA GLY A 32 -4.28 15.10 11.29
C GLY A 32 -5.52 14.20 11.25
N LYS A 33 -5.92 13.69 10.06
CA LYS A 33 -7.04 12.77 9.89
C LYS A 33 -6.58 11.42 9.34
N GLU A 34 -5.99 11.40 8.14
CA GLU A 34 -5.51 10.19 7.50
C GLU A 34 -4.02 9.92 7.77
N TYR A 35 -3.23 10.95 8.07
CA TYR A 35 -1.81 10.82 8.42
C TYR A 35 -1.37 11.91 9.38
N THR A 36 -0.23 11.71 10.02
CA THR A 36 0.43 12.70 10.88
C THR A 36 1.89 12.85 10.45
N MET A 37 2.35 14.08 10.33
CA MET A 37 3.75 14.35 10.01
C MET A 37 4.67 13.92 11.15
N VAL A 38 5.69 13.13 10.84
CA VAL A 38 6.73 12.74 11.80
C VAL A 38 7.61 13.94 12.09
N ARG A 39 7.79 14.28 13.36
CA ARG A 39 8.66 15.37 13.82
C ARG A 39 9.59 14.87 14.94
N PRO A 40 10.90 15.06 14.84
CA PRO A 40 11.64 15.71 13.75
C PRO A 40 11.63 14.85 12.47
N VAL A 41 11.68 15.52 11.32
CA VAL A 41 11.82 14.85 10.02
C VAL A 41 13.16 14.12 9.99
N VAL A 42 13.14 12.83 9.67
CA VAL A 42 14.37 12.05 9.50
C VAL A 42 14.99 12.44 8.16
N PRO A 43 16.22 13.02 8.15
CA PRO A 43 16.84 13.41 6.89
C PRO A 43 17.21 12.20 6.06
N MET A 44 17.01 12.30 4.74
CA MET A 44 17.48 11.27 3.81
C MET A 44 19.01 11.21 3.80
N LYS A 45 19.58 10.02 3.98
CA LYS A 45 21.01 9.78 3.82
C LYS A 45 21.31 9.47 2.35
N GLY A 46 21.78 10.46 1.60
CA GLY A 46 22.14 10.30 0.19
C GLY A 46 20.98 10.48 -0.79
N LYS A 47 21.09 9.84 -1.97
CA LYS A 47 20.12 9.97 -3.08
C LYS A 47 19.05 8.88 -3.13
N LYS A 48 19.14 7.89 -2.25
CA LYS A 48 18.20 6.77 -2.19
C LYS A 48 17.23 6.92 -1.03
N ILE A 49 16.00 6.45 -1.23
CA ILE A 49 15.03 6.31 -0.14
C ILE A 49 15.35 5.02 0.60
N GLU A 50 15.72 5.16 1.88
CA GLU A 50 15.93 4.02 2.77
C GLU A 50 14.58 3.51 3.27
N VAL A 51 14.33 2.22 3.05
CA VAL A 51 13.16 1.50 3.57
C VAL A 51 13.67 0.42 4.52
N VAL A 52 13.35 0.54 5.80
CA VAL A 52 13.80 -0.41 6.83
C VAL A 52 12.63 -1.26 7.28
N TYR A 53 12.73 -2.57 7.10
CA TYR A 53 11.79 -3.54 7.64
C TYR A 53 12.30 -4.06 8.99
N PHE A 54 11.65 -3.66 10.05
CA PHE A 54 11.90 -4.17 11.39
C PHE A 54 11.14 -5.46 11.61
N PHE A 55 11.82 -6.54 11.90
CA PHE A 55 11.23 -7.86 12.10
C PHE A 55 11.77 -8.53 13.36
N SER A 56 11.10 -9.59 13.82
CA SER A 56 11.61 -10.46 14.88
C SER A 56 11.51 -11.92 14.47
N TYR A 57 12.53 -12.69 14.77
CA TYR A 57 12.58 -14.13 14.51
C TYR A 57 11.48 -14.93 15.23
N THR A 58 10.96 -14.40 16.33
CA THR A 58 9.89 -15.03 17.11
C THR A 58 8.49 -14.52 16.79
N CYS A 59 8.37 -13.60 15.85
CA CYS A 59 7.09 -12.99 15.47
C CYS A 59 6.36 -13.83 14.39
N PRO A 60 5.21 -14.47 14.70
CA PRO A 60 4.48 -15.27 13.72
C PRO A 60 3.95 -14.45 12.54
N HIS A 61 3.70 -13.15 12.75
CA HIS A 61 3.25 -12.24 11.69
C HIS A 61 4.37 -11.93 10.71
N CYS A 62 5.59 -11.71 11.18
CA CYS A 62 6.77 -11.54 10.35
C CYS A 62 6.99 -12.78 9.48
N PHE A 63 6.98 -13.97 10.08
CA PHE A 63 7.12 -15.23 9.36
C PHE A 63 6.11 -15.40 8.23
N ARG A 64 4.84 -15.02 8.47
CA ARG A 64 3.80 -15.07 7.43
C ARG A 64 3.95 -13.99 6.36
N PHE A 65 4.62 -12.89 6.69
CA PHE A 65 4.84 -11.76 5.76
C PHE A 65 6.08 -11.96 4.88
N ASP A 66 7.07 -12.74 5.32
CA ASP A 66 8.32 -12.98 4.60
C ASP A 66 8.12 -13.44 3.13
N PRO A 67 7.23 -14.40 2.82
CA PRO A 67 6.97 -14.81 1.44
C PRO A 67 6.44 -13.68 0.54
N ILE A 68 5.90 -12.63 1.12
CA ILE A 68 5.37 -11.46 0.41
C ILE A 68 6.46 -10.41 0.21
N ILE A 69 7.21 -10.09 1.27
CA ILE A 69 8.20 -9.01 1.25
C ILE A 69 9.47 -9.38 0.48
N GLU A 70 9.88 -10.64 0.53
CA GLU A 70 11.08 -11.10 -0.14
C GLU A 70 11.02 -10.94 -1.68
N PRO A 71 10.02 -11.45 -2.40
CA PRO A 71 9.93 -11.23 -3.84
C PRO A 71 9.65 -9.77 -4.22
N TRP A 72 8.98 -9.01 -3.35
CA TRP A 72 8.79 -7.58 -3.54
C TRP A 72 10.11 -6.82 -3.46
N SER A 73 10.94 -7.10 -2.45
CA SER A 73 12.22 -6.43 -2.26
C SER A 73 13.19 -6.63 -3.44
N LYS A 74 13.12 -7.78 -4.12
CA LYS A 74 13.92 -8.09 -5.31
C LYS A 74 13.50 -7.30 -6.57
N LYS A 75 12.32 -6.69 -6.56
CA LYS A 75 11.76 -5.91 -7.68
C LYS A 75 11.84 -4.41 -7.47
N LEU A 76 12.47 -3.96 -6.40
CA LEU A 76 12.58 -2.55 -6.07
C LEU A 76 13.43 -1.79 -7.10
N PRO A 77 13.03 -0.56 -7.45
CA PRO A 77 13.84 0.29 -8.31
C PRO A 77 15.14 0.71 -7.61
N SER A 78 16.15 1.02 -8.41
CA SER A 78 17.52 1.32 -7.93
C SER A 78 17.64 2.53 -7.00
N TRP A 79 16.61 3.37 -6.92
CA TRP A 79 16.54 4.53 -6.03
C TRP A 79 15.99 4.20 -4.62
N ILE A 80 15.59 2.94 -4.37
CA ILE A 80 15.23 2.43 -3.05
C ILE A 80 16.36 1.58 -2.50
N ASP A 81 16.72 1.81 -1.23
CA ASP A 81 17.63 1.01 -0.43
C ASP A 81 16.82 0.27 0.64
N PHE A 82 16.59 -1.02 0.43
CA PHE A 82 15.80 -1.84 1.35
C PHE A 82 16.72 -2.56 2.33
N LYS A 83 16.41 -2.45 3.61
CA LYS A 83 17.18 -3.08 4.70
C LYS A 83 16.27 -3.86 5.64
N LEU A 84 16.77 -5.02 6.04
CA LEU A 84 16.18 -5.81 7.12
C LEU A 84 16.88 -5.42 8.43
N ASN A 85 16.10 -5.23 9.48
CA ASN A 85 16.62 -4.91 10.81
C ASN A 85 15.93 -5.79 11.86
N PRO A 86 16.59 -6.83 12.38
CA PRO A 86 16.03 -7.64 13.44
C PRO A 86 15.93 -6.85 14.74
N VAL A 87 14.84 -7.05 15.47
CA VAL A 87 14.60 -6.42 16.77
C VAL A 87 14.39 -7.45 17.86
N ALA A 88 14.94 -7.16 19.04
CA ALA A 88 14.71 -7.92 20.25
C ALA A 88 13.81 -7.11 21.19
N TRP A 89 12.68 -7.71 21.59
CA TRP A 89 11.81 -7.13 22.64
C TRP A 89 12.16 -7.66 24.02
N ASP A 90 13.04 -8.67 24.06
CA ASP A 90 13.45 -9.37 25.28
C ASP A 90 14.91 -9.79 25.12
N SER A 91 15.69 -9.70 26.18
CA SER A 91 17.13 -10.02 26.19
C SER A 91 17.46 -11.45 25.73
N ARG A 92 16.52 -12.39 25.86
CA ARG A 92 16.66 -13.75 25.32
C ARG A 92 16.76 -13.80 23.81
N LEU A 93 16.32 -12.76 23.12
CA LEU A 93 16.39 -12.63 21.66
C LEU A 93 17.67 -11.95 21.19
N ASP A 94 18.47 -11.38 22.07
CA ASP A 94 19.72 -10.69 21.75
C ASP A 94 20.68 -11.54 20.91
N PRO A 95 20.88 -12.84 21.19
CA PRO A 95 21.76 -13.68 20.36
C PRO A 95 21.34 -13.73 18.90
N PHE A 96 20.03 -13.77 18.62
CA PHE A 96 19.50 -13.81 17.25
C PHE A 96 19.73 -12.50 16.51
N VAL A 97 19.62 -11.37 17.20
CA VAL A 97 19.87 -10.05 16.61
C VAL A 97 21.35 -9.80 16.35
N LYS A 98 22.23 -10.29 17.24
CA LYS A 98 23.68 -10.11 17.10
C LYS A 98 24.33 -10.97 16.02
N THR A 99 23.64 -12.00 15.56
CA THR A 99 24.15 -12.90 14.50
C THR A 99 23.72 -12.48 13.09
N TYR A 100 22.86 -11.47 12.98
CA TYR A 100 22.41 -10.91 11.72
C TYR A 100 23.39 -9.85 11.21
#